data_42514fbe758935dcd729285c15a16b62
#
_entry.id   42514fbe758935dcd729285c15a16b62
#
_cell.length_a   1.000
_cell.length_b   1.000
_cell.length_c   1.000
_cell.angle_alpha   90.00
_cell.angle_beta   90.00
_cell.angle_gamma   90.00
#
_symmetry.space_group_name_H-M   'P 1'
#
loop_
_entity.id
_entity.type
_entity.pdbx_description
1 polymer ?
#
loop_
_entity_poly.entity_id
_entity_poly.type
_entity_poly.pdbx_seq_one_letter_code
_entity_poly.pdbx_strand_id
1 'polypeptide(L)'
;MKSALTLPLLLTGALVSGTALAQQIAIDGSSTVYPISLAMAEEFQIENPDAQVTVGFAGTGGGFECFCAGETQISDASRVIEEDEIAACEAAGIPFIELPIAADALTVVVNPENDFATCLTTDQLRQIWSADGGVTNWSDVDPSFPEEPIELYAPGVDSGTFDYFNEAIIGDDAEIRQDFSPSEDDNILVQGVQGNEFALGFFGYAYYAENPDTLKAVEIDNGDGCVAPSAETVVDASYEPLSRPLFIYVSQSAADSTPAVQDFVNFYLNPDNTELIEDTGYVTYDEGVYEAVQTRFDERVAGSAFADFAPGDDVLEAVQEAEE
;
A
#
# COMPACT_ATOMS: atom_id res chain seq x y z
N MET A 1 -64.85 -17.00 61.49
CA MET A 1 -63.63 -17.66 60.92
C MET A 1 -63.37 -17.01 59.56
N LYS A 2 -62.34 -16.12 59.46
CA LYS A 2 -61.96 -15.41 58.24
C LYS A 2 -60.67 -16.01 57.75
N SER A 3 -60.71 -16.74 56.61
CA SER A 3 -59.56 -17.26 55.95
C SER A 3 -58.90 -16.16 55.12
N ALA A 4 -57.64 -15.84 55.41
CA ALA A 4 -56.82 -14.96 54.61
C ALA A 4 -56.14 -15.76 53.53
N LEU A 5 -56.39 -15.39 52.26
CA LEU A 5 -55.71 -15.95 51.07
C LEU A 5 -54.40 -15.13 50.82
N THR A 6 -53.25 -15.74 51.02
CA THR A 6 -51.97 -15.17 50.67
C THR A 6 -51.65 -15.52 49.23
N LEU A 7 -51.53 -14.50 48.36
CA LEU A 7 -51.11 -14.60 46.95
C LEU A 7 -49.60 -14.48 46.88
N PRO A 8 -48.88 -15.41 46.23
CA PRO A 8 -47.45 -15.28 46.05
C PRO A 8 -47.10 -14.31 44.88
N LEU A 9 -46.30 -13.32 45.18
CA LEU A 9 -45.77 -12.36 44.21
C LEU A 9 -44.65 -13.03 43.40
N LEU A 10 -44.91 -13.41 42.15
CA LEU A 10 -43.91 -13.89 41.19
C LEU A 10 -43.10 -12.69 40.68
N LEU A 11 -41.84 -12.59 41.11
CA LEU A 11 -40.87 -11.66 40.58
C LEU A 11 -40.36 -12.24 39.24
N THR A 12 -40.89 -11.77 38.13
CA THR A 12 -40.33 -12.04 36.79
C THR A 12 -39.07 -11.14 36.60
N GLY A 13 -37.91 -11.74 36.78
CA GLY A 13 -36.63 -11.13 36.37
C GLY A 13 -36.58 -11.02 34.84
N ALA A 14 -36.66 -9.80 34.31
CA ALA A 14 -36.38 -9.53 32.91
C ALA A 14 -34.87 -9.70 32.71
N LEU A 15 -34.48 -10.78 32.02
CA LEU A 15 -33.15 -10.90 31.41
C LEU A 15 -33.08 -9.86 30.29
N VAL A 16 -32.42 -8.74 30.57
CA VAL A 16 -31.98 -7.82 29.51
C VAL A 16 -30.84 -8.51 28.81
N SER A 17 -31.15 -9.23 27.72
CA SER A 17 -30.14 -9.64 26.75
C SER A 17 -29.62 -8.35 26.10
N GLY A 18 -28.49 -7.84 26.57
CA GLY A 18 -27.75 -6.82 25.85
C GLY A 18 -27.36 -7.45 24.51
N THR A 19 -27.95 -6.98 23.42
CA THR A 19 -27.39 -7.19 22.08
C THR A 19 -26.04 -6.50 22.12
N ALA A 20 -24.95 -7.27 22.12
CA ALA A 20 -23.64 -6.72 21.75
C ALA A 20 -23.83 -6.14 20.35
N LEU A 21 -23.77 -4.83 20.21
CA LEU A 21 -23.67 -4.19 18.91
C LEU A 21 -22.31 -4.63 18.37
N ALA A 22 -22.30 -5.28 17.21
CA ALA A 22 -21.07 -5.57 16.52
C ALA A 22 -20.26 -4.26 16.41
N GLN A 23 -19.02 -4.32 16.84
CA GLN A 23 -18.13 -3.16 16.76
C GLN A 23 -17.70 -3.07 15.29
N GLN A 24 -18.26 -2.09 14.59
CA GLN A 24 -17.99 -1.89 13.16
C GLN A 24 -16.77 -0.99 12.97
N ILE A 25 -15.87 -1.42 12.11
CA ILE A 25 -14.73 -0.65 11.61
C ILE A 25 -14.92 -0.52 10.10
N ALA A 26 -14.96 0.71 9.61
CA ALA A 26 -15.02 1.00 8.19
C ALA A 26 -13.67 1.58 7.74
N ILE A 27 -13.11 0.98 6.72
CA ILE A 27 -11.86 1.37 6.06
C ILE A 27 -12.20 1.62 4.60
N ASP A 28 -11.65 2.67 4.01
CA ASP A 28 -11.73 2.91 2.56
C ASP A 28 -10.47 3.66 2.12
N GLY A 29 -10.12 3.61 0.83
CA GLY A 29 -9.00 4.35 0.32
C GLY A 29 -8.25 3.66 -0.80
N SER A 30 -6.93 3.63 -0.71
CA SER A 30 -6.01 3.13 -1.72
C SER A 30 -6.30 1.69 -2.14
N SER A 31 -6.46 1.46 -3.43
CA SER A 31 -6.53 0.12 -4.03
C SER A 31 -5.23 -0.68 -3.83
N THR A 32 -4.09 0.01 -3.70
CA THR A 32 -2.79 -0.59 -3.39
C THR A 32 -2.74 -1.15 -1.97
N VAL A 33 -3.27 -0.42 -0.98
CA VAL A 33 -3.28 -0.85 0.43
C VAL A 33 -4.42 -1.83 0.72
N TYR A 34 -5.47 -1.82 -0.09
CA TYR A 34 -6.65 -2.68 0.05
C TYR A 34 -6.32 -4.16 0.32
N PRO A 35 -5.41 -4.85 -0.41
CA PRO A 35 -5.10 -6.24 -0.15
C PRO A 35 -4.52 -6.48 1.25
N ILE A 36 -3.68 -5.56 1.74
CA ILE A 36 -3.10 -5.64 3.08
C ILE A 36 -4.21 -5.49 4.13
N SER A 37 -4.99 -4.41 4.03
CA SER A 37 -6.09 -4.13 4.97
C SER A 37 -7.14 -5.23 4.97
N LEU A 38 -7.40 -5.86 3.81
CA LEU A 38 -8.32 -7.00 3.70
C LEU A 38 -7.75 -8.24 4.41
N ALA A 39 -6.49 -8.60 4.21
CA ALA A 39 -5.83 -9.73 4.87
C ALA A 39 -5.81 -9.54 6.40
N MET A 40 -5.45 -8.33 6.86
CA MET A 40 -5.49 -7.95 8.27
C MET A 40 -6.91 -8.05 8.84
N ALA A 41 -7.92 -7.57 8.11
CA ALA A 41 -9.32 -7.62 8.53
C ALA A 41 -9.86 -9.05 8.64
N GLU A 42 -9.52 -9.92 7.69
CA GLU A 42 -9.93 -11.33 7.68
C GLU A 42 -9.35 -12.07 8.87
N GLU A 43 -8.04 -11.96 9.12
CA GLU A 43 -7.39 -12.65 10.24
C GLU A 43 -7.82 -12.08 11.59
N PHE A 44 -7.91 -10.76 11.71
CA PHE A 44 -8.43 -10.12 12.93
C PHE A 44 -9.83 -10.59 13.31
N GLN A 45 -10.73 -10.74 12.33
CA GLN A 45 -12.11 -11.21 12.57
C GLN A 45 -12.15 -12.71 12.94
N ILE A 46 -11.18 -13.51 12.54
CA ILE A 46 -11.03 -14.91 12.98
C ILE A 46 -10.74 -14.94 14.48
N GLU A 47 -9.86 -14.07 14.97
CA GLU A 47 -9.52 -13.97 16.38
C GLU A 47 -10.59 -13.22 17.20
N ASN A 48 -11.30 -12.29 16.58
CA ASN A 48 -12.30 -11.40 17.20
C ASN A 48 -13.68 -11.51 16.52
N PRO A 49 -14.43 -12.60 16.73
CA PRO A 49 -15.68 -12.88 16.00
C PRO A 49 -16.82 -11.86 16.21
N ASP A 50 -16.72 -11.02 17.24
CA ASP A 50 -17.68 -9.94 17.51
C ASP A 50 -17.34 -8.63 16.78
N ALA A 51 -16.15 -8.52 16.18
CA ALA A 51 -15.73 -7.41 15.36
C ALA A 51 -16.22 -7.58 13.91
N GLN A 52 -16.55 -6.47 13.27
CA GLN A 52 -16.89 -6.41 11.85
C GLN A 52 -16.06 -5.33 11.18
N VAL A 53 -15.11 -5.73 10.35
CA VAL A 53 -14.27 -4.84 9.56
C VAL A 53 -14.74 -4.88 8.11
N THR A 54 -14.93 -3.71 7.52
CA THR A 54 -15.26 -3.57 6.08
C THR A 54 -14.17 -2.73 5.43
N VAL A 55 -13.66 -3.18 4.29
CA VAL A 55 -12.60 -2.51 3.54
C VAL A 55 -13.10 -2.18 2.15
N GLY A 56 -13.03 -0.89 1.78
CA GLY A 56 -13.31 -0.37 0.45
C GLY A 56 -12.03 0.06 -0.27
N PHE A 57 -12.14 0.44 -1.55
CA PHE A 57 -11.01 0.85 -2.39
C PHE A 57 -11.40 2.01 -3.33
N ALA A 58 -11.90 3.11 -2.78
CA ALA A 58 -12.29 4.30 -3.56
C ALA A 58 -11.11 5.10 -4.15
N GLY A 59 -9.86 4.62 -3.95
CA GLY A 59 -8.62 5.35 -4.22
C GLY A 59 -8.22 6.25 -3.05
N THR A 60 -6.92 6.63 -2.95
CA THR A 60 -6.38 7.40 -1.82
C THR A 60 -7.16 8.70 -1.59
N GLY A 61 -7.39 9.51 -2.63
CA GLY A 61 -8.16 10.76 -2.52
C GLY A 61 -9.62 10.52 -2.11
N GLY A 62 -10.30 9.52 -2.71
CA GLY A 62 -11.66 9.14 -2.31
C GLY A 62 -11.74 8.64 -0.88
N GLY A 63 -10.73 7.91 -0.40
CA GLY A 63 -10.58 7.51 0.99
C GLY A 63 -10.50 8.71 1.92
N PHE A 64 -9.66 9.71 1.62
CA PHE A 64 -9.58 10.93 2.42
C PHE A 64 -10.87 11.75 2.41
N GLU A 65 -11.60 11.79 1.28
CA GLU A 65 -12.91 12.46 1.25
C GLU A 65 -13.89 11.81 2.25
N CYS A 66 -14.02 10.48 2.26
CA CYS A 66 -14.86 9.74 3.21
C CYS A 66 -14.36 9.87 4.66
N PHE A 67 -13.05 9.79 4.86
CA PHE A 67 -12.40 9.86 6.16
C PHE A 67 -12.59 11.24 6.82
N CYS A 68 -12.29 12.33 6.10
CA CYS A 68 -12.46 13.69 6.59
C CYS A 68 -13.95 14.08 6.72
N ALA A 69 -14.88 13.37 6.05
CA ALA A 69 -16.32 13.46 6.32
C ALA A 69 -16.76 12.70 7.58
N GLY A 70 -15.89 11.89 8.19
CA GLY A 70 -16.18 11.05 9.36
C GLY A 70 -17.01 9.80 9.02
N GLU A 71 -17.01 9.37 7.77
CA GLU A 71 -17.74 8.19 7.29
C GLU A 71 -16.96 6.89 7.56
N THR A 72 -15.61 6.96 7.58
CA THR A 72 -14.72 5.86 7.91
C THR A 72 -13.88 6.17 9.15
N GLN A 73 -13.38 5.12 9.83
CA GLN A 73 -12.52 5.23 10.99
C GLN A 73 -11.04 5.19 10.60
N ILE A 74 -10.75 4.55 9.45
CA ILE A 74 -9.41 4.39 8.90
C ILE A 74 -9.48 4.74 7.42
N SER A 75 -8.43 5.41 6.90
CA SER A 75 -8.21 5.60 5.46
C SER A 75 -6.91 4.94 5.05
N ASP A 76 -6.97 4.10 4.01
CA ASP A 76 -5.82 3.51 3.37
C ASP A 76 -5.22 4.51 2.36
N ALA A 77 -3.89 4.69 2.36
CA ALA A 77 -3.24 5.63 1.46
C ALA A 77 -1.91 5.10 0.91
N SER A 78 -1.66 5.35 -0.37
CA SER A 78 -0.41 5.01 -1.07
C SER A 78 0.44 6.25 -1.39
N ARG A 79 0.15 7.35 -0.74
CA ARG A 79 0.92 8.59 -0.68
C ARG A 79 0.65 9.30 0.64
N VAL A 80 1.50 10.26 0.96
CA VAL A 80 1.27 11.18 2.08
C VAL A 80 0.00 12.01 1.83
N ILE A 81 -0.72 12.35 2.90
CA ILE A 81 -1.89 13.23 2.85
C ILE A 81 -1.51 14.62 2.31
N GLU A 82 -2.32 15.19 1.45
CA GLU A 82 -2.06 16.49 0.83
C GLU A 82 -2.59 17.66 1.69
N GLU A 83 -2.06 18.89 1.46
CA GLU A 83 -2.42 20.07 2.24
C GLU A 83 -3.92 20.40 2.23
N ASP A 84 -4.61 20.19 1.11
CA ASP A 84 -6.05 20.42 0.97
C ASP A 84 -6.88 19.34 1.68
N GLU A 85 -6.40 18.11 1.74
CA GLU A 85 -7.00 17.01 2.51
C GLU A 85 -6.82 17.25 4.02
N ILE A 86 -5.63 17.69 4.45
CA ILE A 86 -5.38 18.12 5.84
C ILE A 86 -6.36 19.24 6.22
N ALA A 87 -6.48 20.27 5.37
CA ALA A 87 -7.39 21.39 5.62
C ALA A 87 -8.86 20.94 5.67
N ALA A 88 -9.27 19.94 4.86
CA ALA A 88 -10.62 19.38 4.90
C ALA A 88 -10.89 18.65 6.21
N CYS A 89 -9.96 17.79 6.67
CA CYS A 89 -10.05 17.11 7.95
C CYS A 89 -10.11 18.10 9.15
N GLU A 90 -9.25 19.13 9.13
CA GLU A 90 -9.25 20.17 10.16
C GLU A 90 -10.58 20.94 10.22
N ALA A 91 -11.12 21.32 9.04
CA ALA A 91 -12.40 22.02 8.96
C ALA A 91 -13.56 21.17 9.48
N ALA A 92 -13.50 19.85 9.32
CA ALA A 92 -14.48 18.91 9.85
C ALA A 92 -14.24 18.53 11.32
N GLY A 93 -13.09 18.89 11.90
CA GLY A 93 -12.70 18.54 13.27
C GLY A 93 -12.36 17.05 13.42
N ILE A 94 -11.75 16.46 12.41
CA ILE A 94 -11.27 15.08 12.38
C ILE A 94 -9.73 15.06 12.45
N PRO A 95 -9.13 15.10 13.65
CA PRO A 95 -7.70 14.87 13.79
C PRO A 95 -7.38 13.41 13.45
N PHE A 96 -6.24 13.20 12.80
CA PHE A 96 -5.79 11.88 12.35
C PHE A 96 -4.40 11.54 12.88
N ILE A 97 -4.11 10.24 12.93
CA ILE A 97 -2.80 9.68 13.23
C ILE A 97 -2.34 8.99 11.95
N GLU A 98 -1.23 9.43 11.38
CA GLU A 98 -0.59 8.83 10.20
C GLU A 98 0.36 7.72 10.65
N LEU A 99 0.21 6.54 10.07
CA LEU A 99 0.95 5.34 10.42
C LEU A 99 1.48 4.65 9.16
N PRO A 100 2.79 4.68 8.88
CA PRO A 100 3.37 3.88 7.81
C PRO A 100 3.29 2.39 8.18
N ILE A 101 2.87 1.57 7.22
CA ILE A 101 2.60 0.14 7.45
C ILE A 101 3.46 -0.79 6.61
N ALA A 102 3.90 -0.35 5.44
CA ALA A 102 4.69 -1.11 4.49
C ALA A 102 5.32 -0.18 3.45
N ALA A 103 6.22 -0.72 2.64
CA ALA A 103 6.68 -0.06 1.42
C ALA A 103 6.18 -0.83 0.19
N ASP A 104 5.67 -0.11 -0.79
CA ASP A 104 5.33 -0.61 -2.11
C ASP A 104 6.51 -0.37 -3.06
N ALA A 105 6.84 -1.36 -3.86
CA ALA A 105 7.78 -1.17 -4.96
C ALA A 105 7.44 -2.10 -6.13
N LEU A 106 7.61 -1.56 -7.32
CA LEU A 106 7.61 -2.35 -8.53
C LEU A 106 9.03 -2.37 -9.14
N THR A 107 9.40 -3.48 -9.74
CA THR A 107 10.73 -3.65 -10.33
C THR A 107 10.61 -3.79 -11.83
N VAL A 108 11.39 -2.98 -12.54
CA VAL A 108 11.60 -3.16 -13.98
C VAL A 108 12.68 -4.22 -14.19
N VAL A 109 12.38 -5.23 -14.99
CA VAL A 109 13.24 -6.40 -15.17
C VAL A 109 13.49 -6.71 -16.64
N VAL A 110 14.65 -7.29 -16.89
CA VAL A 110 15.04 -7.85 -18.19
C VAL A 110 15.54 -9.29 -17.99
N ASN A 111 15.71 -9.99 -19.10
CA ASN A 111 16.35 -11.29 -19.10
C ASN A 111 17.83 -11.20 -18.63
N PRO A 112 18.38 -12.17 -17.89
CA PRO A 112 19.78 -12.16 -17.45
C PRO A 112 20.82 -12.04 -18.58
N GLU A 113 20.48 -12.50 -19.80
CA GLU A 113 21.34 -12.40 -20.98
C GLU A 113 21.34 -10.98 -21.60
N ASN A 114 20.39 -10.11 -21.21
CA ASN A 114 20.38 -8.70 -21.60
C ASN A 114 21.51 -7.96 -20.86
N ASP A 115 22.57 -7.58 -21.57
CA ASP A 115 23.74 -6.94 -20.99
C ASP A 115 23.82 -5.42 -21.30
N PHE A 116 22.85 -4.88 -22.02
CA PHE A 116 22.84 -3.49 -22.49
C PHE A 116 21.86 -2.58 -21.71
N ALA A 117 20.67 -3.05 -21.35
CA ALA A 117 19.67 -2.27 -20.60
C ALA A 117 19.88 -2.42 -19.09
N THR A 118 21.01 -1.93 -18.57
CA THR A 118 21.34 -2.05 -17.15
C THR A 118 20.79 -0.92 -16.31
N CYS A 119 20.54 0.25 -16.91
CA CYS A 119 19.94 1.41 -16.30
C CYS A 119 19.07 2.10 -17.36
N LEU A 120 17.85 2.48 -16.99
CA LEU A 120 16.94 3.26 -17.82
C LEU A 120 16.47 4.50 -17.08
N THR A 121 16.38 5.61 -17.79
CA THR A 121 15.76 6.81 -17.23
C THR A 121 14.24 6.68 -17.19
N THR A 122 13.58 7.43 -16.30
CA THR A 122 12.11 7.53 -16.26
C THR A 122 11.55 8.01 -17.61
N ASP A 123 12.25 8.91 -18.32
CA ASP A 123 11.87 9.34 -19.67
C ASP A 123 11.94 8.20 -20.69
N GLN A 124 12.96 7.34 -20.62
CA GLN A 124 13.08 6.15 -21.48
C GLN A 124 11.98 5.13 -21.19
N LEU A 125 11.67 4.88 -19.91
CA LEU A 125 10.54 4.04 -19.52
C LEU A 125 9.24 4.59 -20.06
N ARG A 126 8.99 5.90 -19.88
CA ARG A 126 7.80 6.57 -20.42
C ARG A 126 7.74 6.42 -21.95
N GLN A 127 8.84 6.59 -22.66
CA GLN A 127 8.89 6.42 -24.12
C GLN A 127 8.57 4.97 -24.54
N ILE A 128 9.07 3.97 -23.82
CA ILE A 128 8.81 2.56 -24.10
C ILE A 128 7.33 2.23 -23.92
N TRP A 129 6.74 2.70 -22.81
CA TRP A 129 5.42 2.26 -22.36
C TRP A 129 4.27 3.17 -22.78
N SER A 130 4.52 4.40 -23.29
CA SER A 130 3.46 5.26 -23.81
C SER A 130 2.92 4.78 -25.15
N ALA A 131 1.63 4.96 -25.37
CA ALA A 131 0.94 4.61 -26.61
C ALA A 131 1.47 5.39 -27.82
N ASP A 132 1.93 6.61 -27.61
CA ASP A 132 2.50 7.52 -28.60
C ASP A 132 4.03 7.57 -28.61
N GLY A 133 4.70 6.78 -27.76
CA GLY A 133 6.16 6.75 -27.61
C GLY A 133 6.91 6.28 -28.85
N GLY A 134 6.26 5.48 -29.72
CA GLY A 134 6.77 5.07 -31.02
C GLY A 134 7.93 4.06 -30.98
N VAL A 135 8.24 3.53 -29.78
CA VAL A 135 9.31 2.54 -29.58
C VAL A 135 8.82 1.15 -29.96
N THR A 136 9.59 0.49 -30.82
CA THR A 136 9.38 -0.91 -31.20
C THR A 136 10.62 -1.77 -30.99
N ASN A 137 11.81 -1.18 -31.15
CA ASN A 137 13.08 -1.86 -30.96
C ASN A 137 13.88 -1.19 -29.83
N TRP A 138 14.80 -1.93 -29.24
CA TRP A 138 15.72 -1.40 -28.24
C TRP A 138 16.56 -0.21 -28.77
N SER A 139 16.97 -0.24 -30.05
CA SER A 139 17.67 0.89 -30.67
C SER A 139 16.87 2.18 -30.83
N ASP A 140 15.55 2.12 -30.68
CA ASP A 140 14.68 3.32 -30.64
C ASP A 140 14.79 4.04 -29.28
N VAL A 141 15.13 3.29 -28.21
CA VAL A 141 15.34 3.82 -26.84
C VAL A 141 16.72 4.48 -26.74
N ASP A 142 17.75 3.77 -27.18
CA ASP A 142 19.13 4.27 -27.26
C ASP A 142 19.80 3.69 -28.49
N PRO A 143 20.41 4.53 -29.35
CA PRO A 143 21.08 4.07 -30.56
C PRO A 143 22.28 3.12 -30.33
N SER A 144 22.77 2.99 -29.10
CA SER A 144 23.81 2.02 -28.71
C SER A 144 23.26 0.63 -28.42
N PHE A 145 21.93 0.50 -28.22
CA PHE A 145 21.29 -0.78 -28.00
C PHE A 145 21.06 -1.54 -29.32
N PRO A 146 20.82 -2.86 -29.25
CA PRO A 146 20.61 -3.65 -30.44
C PRO A 146 19.34 -3.28 -31.22
N GLU A 147 19.36 -3.48 -32.56
CA GLU A 147 18.19 -3.30 -33.45
C GLU A 147 17.30 -4.56 -33.36
N GLU A 148 16.77 -4.84 -32.15
CA GLU A 148 15.92 -5.99 -31.87
C GLU A 148 14.61 -5.52 -31.23
N PRO A 149 13.48 -6.18 -31.52
CA PRO A 149 12.17 -5.79 -30.96
C PRO A 149 12.13 -6.00 -29.44
N ILE A 150 11.42 -5.09 -28.75
CA ILE A 150 11.18 -5.22 -27.31
C ILE A 150 9.92 -6.06 -27.10
N GLU A 151 10.03 -7.18 -26.39
CA GLU A 151 8.90 -7.97 -25.94
C GLU A 151 8.48 -7.52 -24.54
N LEU A 152 7.25 -6.98 -24.43
CA LEU A 152 6.79 -6.31 -23.21
C LEU A 152 5.86 -7.21 -22.40
N TYR A 153 6.11 -7.28 -21.08
CA TYR A 153 5.33 -8.03 -20.10
C TYR A 153 4.97 -7.14 -18.92
N ALA A 154 3.70 -7.09 -18.54
CA ALA A 154 3.23 -6.27 -17.44
C ALA A 154 1.97 -6.85 -16.78
N PRO A 155 1.65 -6.47 -15.53
CA PRO A 155 0.37 -6.77 -14.94
C PRO A 155 -0.79 -6.26 -15.80
N GLY A 156 -1.97 -6.85 -15.64
CA GLY A 156 -3.18 -6.40 -16.29
C GLY A 156 -3.80 -5.16 -15.64
N VAL A 157 -4.85 -4.66 -16.23
CA VAL A 157 -5.53 -3.40 -15.81
C VAL A 157 -6.26 -3.48 -14.47
N ASP A 158 -6.40 -4.68 -13.91
CA ASP A 158 -7.02 -4.88 -12.59
C ASP A 158 -5.95 -4.92 -11.46
N SER A 159 -4.65 -4.70 -11.80
CA SER A 159 -3.52 -4.74 -10.88
C SER A 159 -3.18 -3.35 -10.33
N GLY A 160 -3.05 -3.23 -9.00
CA GLY A 160 -2.52 -2.01 -8.36
C GLY A 160 -1.09 -1.66 -8.78
N THR A 161 -0.26 -2.65 -9.16
CA THR A 161 1.08 -2.44 -9.73
C THR A 161 1.01 -1.79 -11.11
N PHE A 162 0.04 -2.17 -11.93
CA PHE A 162 -0.21 -1.52 -13.22
C PHE A 162 -0.61 -0.06 -13.03
N ASP A 163 -1.55 0.21 -12.12
CA ASP A 163 -2.00 1.56 -11.82
C ASP A 163 -0.83 2.42 -11.31
N TYR A 164 -0.01 1.88 -10.40
CA TYR A 164 1.14 2.59 -9.88
C TYR A 164 2.17 2.92 -10.97
N PHE A 165 2.52 1.96 -11.83
CA PHE A 165 3.43 2.23 -12.94
C PHE A 165 2.87 3.30 -13.89
N ASN A 166 1.58 3.23 -14.18
CA ASN A 166 0.90 4.21 -15.02
C ASN A 166 0.95 5.62 -14.39
N GLU A 167 0.69 5.73 -13.08
CA GLU A 167 0.78 6.98 -12.33
C GLU A 167 2.21 7.54 -12.31
N ALA A 168 3.20 6.72 -11.93
CA ALA A 168 4.57 7.14 -11.68
C ALA A 168 5.36 7.43 -12.95
N ILE A 169 5.12 6.69 -14.05
CA ILE A 169 5.93 6.76 -15.28
C ILE A 169 5.17 7.41 -16.42
N ILE A 170 3.90 7.09 -16.63
CA ILE A 170 3.12 7.62 -17.77
C ILE A 170 2.51 8.97 -17.39
N GLY A 171 1.94 9.08 -16.18
CA GLY A 171 1.26 10.27 -15.70
C GLY A 171 -0.06 10.54 -16.44
N ASP A 172 -0.74 11.62 -16.05
CA ASP A 172 -2.06 11.99 -16.55
C ASP A 172 -2.07 12.51 -18.01
N ASP A 173 -0.91 12.84 -18.56
CA ASP A 173 -0.77 13.47 -19.88
C ASP A 173 -0.74 12.49 -21.05
N ALA A 174 -0.57 11.19 -20.80
CA ALA A 174 -0.41 10.17 -21.81
C ALA A 174 -1.21 8.89 -21.47
N GLU A 175 -1.33 8.01 -22.44
CA GLU A 175 -1.94 6.69 -22.25
C GLU A 175 -0.86 5.62 -22.34
N ILE A 176 -0.94 4.59 -21.49
CA ILE A 176 -0.09 3.42 -21.59
C ILE A 176 -0.46 2.60 -22.83
N ARG A 177 0.56 2.04 -23.52
CA ARG A 177 0.35 1.19 -24.70
C ARG A 177 -0.40 -0.09 -24.34
N GLN A 178 -1.07 -0.70 -25.32
CA GLN A 178 -1.90 -1.91 -25.11
C GLN A 178 -1.33 -3.15 -25.81
N ASP A 179 -0.20 -3.03 -26.50
CA ASP A 179 0.44 -4.11 -27.27
C ASP A 179 1.55 -4.83 -26.48
N PHE A 180 1.33 -5.03 -25.19
CA PHE A 180 2.16 -5.86 -24.32
C PHE A 180 1.44 -7.17 -23.96
N SER A 181 2.13 -8.11 -23.34
CA SER A 181 1.59 -9.37 -22.83
C SER A 181 1.14 -9.20 -21.38
N PRO A 182 -0.19 -9.01 -21.12
CA PRO A 182 -0.69 -8.81 -19.75
C PRO A 182 -0.91 -10.13 -19.02
N SER A 183 -0.73 -10.13 -17.71
CA SER A 183 -1.17 -11.19 -16.80
C SER A 183 -1.40 -10.65 -15.41
N GLU A 184 -2.48 -11.13 -14.74
CA GLU A 184 -2.70 -10.87 -13.30
C GLU A 184 -1.92 -11.87 -12.42
N ASP A 185 -1.29 -12.89 -13.02
CA ASP A 185 -0.37 -13.80 -12.34
C ASP A 185 1.06 -13.40 -12.70
N ASP A 186 1.77 -12.77 -11.77
CA ASP A 186 3.14 -12.27 -11.95
C ASP A 186 4.14 -13.39 -12.27
N ASN A 187 3.88 -14.63 -11.85
CA ASN A 187 4.71 -15.78 -12.23
C ASN A 187 4.70 -16.03 -13.74
N ILE A 188 3.62 -15.69 -14.43
CA ILE A 188 3.55 -15.76 -15.89
C ILE A 188 4.42 -14.66 -16.50
N LEU A 189 4.42 -13.46 -15.92
CA LEU A 189 5.27 -12.35 -16.37
C LEU A 189 6.74 -12.68 -16.17
N VAL A 190 7.10 -13.23 -15.00
CA VAL A 190 8.47 -13.75 -14.70
C VAL A 190 8.91 -14.75 -15.78
N GLN A 191 8.08 -15.75 -16.08
CA GLN A 191 8.39 -16.73 -17.13
C GLN A 191 8.51 -16.11 -18.53
N GLY A 192 7.71 -15.09 -18.83
CA GLY A 192 7.76 -14.35 -20.08
C GLY A 192 9.11 -13.66 -20.27
N VAL A 193 9.57 -12.93 -19.25
CA VAL A 193 10.87 -12.23 -19.27
C VAL A 193 12.04 -13.22 -19.32
N GLN A 194 11.98 -14.32 -18.56
CA GLN A 194 13.00 -15.38 -18.59
C GLN A 194 13.14 -16.05 -19.95
N GLY A 195 12.06 -16.11 -20.72
CA GLY A 195 11.99 -16.82 -22.00
C GLY A 195 12.55 -16.05 -23.21
N ASN A 196 12.85 -14.76 -23.09
CA ASN A 196 13.28 -13.92 -24.21
C ASN A 196 14.35 -12.91 -23.79
N GLU A 197 15.52 -12.97 -24.44
CA GLU A 197 16.66 -12.07 -24.19
C GLU A 197 16.30 -10.58 -24.34
N PHE A 198 15.35 -10.25 -25.24
CA PHE A 198 14.94 -8.88 -25.55
C PHE A 198 13.64 -8.47 -24.82
N ALA A 199 13.23 -9.26 -23.82
CA ALA A 199 12.08 -8.93 -23.00
C ALA A 199 12.39 -7.80 -22.01
N LEU A 200 11.37 -6.98 -21.76
CA LEU A 200 11.30 -6.02 -20.68
C LEU A 200 9.95 -6.22 -19.98
N GLY A 201 9.96 -6.27 -18.65
CA GLY A 201 8.75 -6.35 -17.88
C GLY A 201 8.82 -5.51 -16.62
N PHE A 202 7.67 -5.35 -15.97
CA PHE A 202 7.60 -4.84 -14.60
C PHE A 202 6.53 -5.59 -13.81
N PHE A 203 6.77 -5.73 -12.52
CA PHE A 203 5.87 -6.35 -11.55
C PHE A 203 6.35 -6.04 -10.12
N GLY A 204 5.60 -6.48 -9.11
CA GLY A 204 5.93 -6.23 -7.70
C GLY A 204 7.34 -6.70 -7.33
N TYR A 205 8.03 -5.92 -6.52
CA TYR A 205 9.42 -6.18 -6.09
C TYR A 205 9.60 -7.57 -5.47
N ALA A 206 8.63 -8.06 -4.72
CA ALA A 206 8.69 -9.38 -4.08
C ALA A 206 8.98 -10.50 -5.09
N TYR A 207 8.34 -10.47 -6.26
CA TYR A 207 8.56 -11.48 -7.30
C TYR A 207 9.96 -11.43 -7.90
N TYR A 208 10.57 -10.24 -8.01
CA TYR A 208 11.98 -10.13 -8.38
C TYR A 208 12.88 -10.68 -7.26
N ALA A 209 12.61 -10.32 -6.00
CA ALA A 209 13.38 -10.76 -4.84
C ALA A 209 13.39 -12.29 -4.69
N GLU A 210 12.32 -12.97 -5.09
CA GLU A 210 12.23 -14.44 -5.13
C GLU A 210 12.95 -15.08 -6.33
N ASN A 211 13.24 -14.31 -7.39
CA ASN A 211 13.80 -14.81 -8.64
C ASN A 211 15.12 -14.14 -9.07
N PRO A 212 16.06 -13.79 -8.16
CA PRO A 212 17.24 -12.97 -8.48
C PRO A 212 18.25 -13.66 -9.41
N ASP A 213 18.24 -15.00 -9.46
CA ASP A 213 19.15 -15.79 -10.30
C ASP A 213 18.67 -15.91 -11.76
N THR A 214 17.41 -15.62 -12.04
CA THR A 214 16.75 -15.86 -13.33
C THR A 214 16.18 -14.59 -13.97
N LEU A 215 16.24 -13.48 -13.27
CA LEU A 215 15.88 -12.14 -13.71
C LEU A 215 17.02 -11.17 -13.42
N LYS A 216 17.07 -10.09 -14.19
CA LYS A 216 17.96 -8.98 -13.93
C LYS A 216 17.14 -7.70 -13.76
N ALA A 217 17.25 -7.08 -12.59
CA ALA A 217 16.66 -5.78 -12.39
C ALA A 217 17.37 -4.70 -13.20
N VAL A 218 16.59 -3.76 -13.71
CA VAL A 218 17.07 -2.54 -14.33
C VAL A 218 17.15 -1.46 -13.27
N GLU A 219 18.31 -0.80 -13.16
CA GLU A 219 18.44 0.39 -12.32
C GLU A 219 17.64 1.54 -12.92
N ILE A 220 17.05 2.38 -12.09
CA ILE A 220 16.24 3.53 -12.53
C ILE A 220 16.98 4.82 -12.24
N ASP A 221 17.02 5.69 -13.26
CA ASP A 221 17.57 7.05 -13.15
C ASP A 221 16.43 8.07 -13.25
N ASN A 222 16.06 8.67 -12.13
CA ASN A 222 15.08 9.75 -12.05
C ASN A 222 15.71 11.15 -12.11
N GLY A 223 16.97 11.24 -12.52
CA GLY A 223 17.73 12.49 -12.68
C GLY A 223 18.93 12.62 -11.75
N ASP A 224 19.01 11.82 -10.69
CA ASP A 224 20.10 11.82 -9.71
C ASP A 224 21.07 10.63 -9.84
N GLY A 225 20.88 9.82 -10.88
CA GLY A 225 21.70 8.65 -11.19
C GLY A 225 20.93 7.34 -11.05
N CYS A 226 21.59 6.26 -11.46
CA CYS A 226 20.99 4.93 -11.47
C CYS A 226 20.90 4.34 -10.06
N VAL A 227 19.70 3.98 -9.63
CA VAL A 227 19.43 3.31 -8.35
C VAL A 227 18.88 1.92 -8.62
N ALA A 228 19.48 0.90 -8.00
CA ALA A 228 19.01 -0.48 -8.10
C ALA A 228 17.90 -0.74 -7.07
N PRO A 229 16.89 -1.56 -7.42
CA PRO A 229 15.91 -2.01 -6.41
C PRO A 229 16.58 -2.98 -5.42
N SER A 230 16.42 -2.69 -4.14
CA SER A 230 16.83 -3.52 -3.02
C SER A 230 15.87 -3.30 -1.85
N ALA A 231 15.88 -4.17 -0.85
CA ALA A 231 15.05 -3.94 0.34
C ALA A 231 15.36 -2.58 0.99
N GLU A 232 16.64 -2.16 1.02
CA GLU A 232 17.05 -0.86 1.56
C GLU A 232 16.49 0.30 0.74
N THR A 233 16.70 0.32 -0.59
CA THR A 233 16.26 1.41 -1.48
C THR A 233 14.75 1.46 -1.69
N VAL A 234 14.04 0.37 -1.39
CA VAL A 234 12.58 0.32 -1.37
C VAL A 234 12.04 0.94 -0.07
N VAL A 235 12.61 0.58 1.07
CA VAL A 235 12.17 1.04 2.39
C VAL A 235 12.42 2.54 2.59
N ASP A 236 13.57 3.05 2.16
CA ASP A 236 13.91 4.49 2.23
C ASP A 236 13.39 5.30 1.03
N ALA A 237 12.61 4.67 0.14
CA ALA A 237 12.06 5.25 -1.07
C ALA A 237 13.08 5.87 -2.04
N SER A 238 14.39 5.57 -1.91
CA SER A 238 15.41 6.07 -2.84
C SER A 238 15.37 5.43 -4.23
N TYR A 239 14.66 4.28 -4.38
CA TYR A 239 14.33 3.69 -5.69
C TYR A 239 13.17 4.43 -6.34
N GLU A 240 13.34 5.73 -6.52
CA GLU A 240 12.33 6.66 -7.04
C GLU A 240 12.23 6.60 -8.58
N PRO A 241 11.02 6.72 -9.16
CA PRO A 241 9.70 6.87 -8.53
C PRO A 241 8.99 5.52 -8.34
N LEU A 242 9.70 4.41 -8.31
CA LEU A 242 9.17 3.05 -8.31
C LEU A 242 9.15 2.39 -6.93
N SER A 243 9.35 3.17 -5.86
CA SER A 243 9.08 2.80 -4.47
C SER A 243 8.36 3.93 -3.74
N ARG A 244 7.51 3.57 -2.79
CA ARG A 244 6.74 4.52 -1.99
C ARG A 244 6.31 3.91 -0.66
N PRO A 245 6.22 4.69 0.42
CA PRO A 245 5.60 4.24 1.66
C PRO A 245 4.08 4.11 1.52
N LEU A 246 3.53 3.12 2.22
CA LEU A 246 2.10 2.88 2.35
C LEU A 246 1.65 3.20 3.77
N PHE A 247 0.45 3.76 3.90
CA PHE A 247 -0.05 4.27 5.16
C PHE A 247 -1.46 3.79 5.46
N ILE A 248 -1.78 3.76 6.76
CA ILE A 248 -3.15 3.89 7.26
C ILE A 248 -3.25 5.19 8.05
N TYR A 249 -4.34 5.92 7.86
CA TYR A 249 -4.70 7.12 8.63
C TYR A 249 -5.83 6.77 9.57
N VAL A 250 -5.61 6.92 10.86
CA VAL A 250 -6.57 6.52 11.88
C VAL A 250 -7.21 7.76 12.51
N SER A 251 -8.54 7.83 12.54
CA SER A 251 -9.25 8.89 13.25
C SER A 251 -8.91 8.85 14.74
N GLN A 252 -8.31 9.92 15.27
CA GLN A 252 -7.98 10.01 16.68
C GLN A 252 -9.21 9.81 17.57
N SER A 253 -10.35 10.37 17.17
CA SER A 253 -11.59 10.20 17.92
C SER A 253 -12.11 8.76 17.92
N ALA A 254 -11.91 8.01 16.84
CA ALA A 254 -12.23 6.58 16.75
C ALA A 254 -11.27 5.76 17.60
N ALA A 255 -9.96 6.06 17.54
CA ALA A 255 -8.94 5.44 18.39
C ALA A 255 -9.22 5.65 19.89
N ASP A 256 -9.78 6.80 20.29
CA ASP A 256 -10.09 7.10 21.69
C ASP A 256 -11.39 6.48 22.19
N SER A 257 -12.39 6.33 21.32
CA SER A 257 -13.76 5.99 21.73
C SER A 257 -14.21 4.57 21.33
N THR A 258 -13.50 3.92 20.40
CA THR A 258 -13.91 2.63 19.84
C THR A 258 -12.86 1.56 20.12
N PRO A 259 -13.03 0.72 21.16
CA PRO A 259 -12.04 -0.30 21.51
C PRO A 259 -11.65 -1.22 20.35
N ALA A 260 -12.61 -1.57 19.47
CA ALA A 260 -12.30 -2.41 18.31
C ALA A 260 -11.33 -1.74 17.32
N VAL A 261 -11.36 -0.41 17.18
CA VAL A 261 -10.38 0.32 16.34
C VAL A 261 -8.99 0.22 16.97
N GLN A 262 -8.88 0.39 18.30
CA GLN A 262 -7.61 0.20 19.00
C GLN A 262 -7.09 -1.22 18.85
N ASP A 263 -7.94 -2.22 19.06
CA ASP A 263 -7.56 -3.63 18.97
C ASP A 263 -7.13 -3.98 17.55
N PHE A 264 -7.82 -3.46 16.53
CA PHE A 264 -7.50 -3.69 15.12
C PHE A 264 -6.18 -3.03 14.71
N VAL A 265 -5.95 -1.76 15.09
CA VAL A 265 -4.68 -1.08 14.79
C VAL A 265 -3.52 -1.75 15.51
N ASN A 266 -3.69 -2.16 16.77
CA ASN A 266 -2.67 -2.93 17.49
C ASN A 266 -2.37 -4.28 16.84
N PHE A 267 -3.38 -4.94 16.27
CA PHE A 267 -3.20 -6.17 15.49
C PHE A 267 -2.43 -5.88 14.19
N TYR A 268 -2.78 -4.80 13.50
CA TYR A 268 -2.18 -4.38 12.24
C TYR A 268 -0.68 -4.06 12.39
N LEU A 269 -0.31 -3.37 13.47
CA LEU A 269 1.06 -2.94 13.76
C LEU A 269 1.91 -3.99 14.48
N ASN A 270 1.33 -5.13 14.86
CA ASN A 270 2.05 -6.19 15.56
C ASN A 270 3.10 -6.84 14.62
N PRO A 271 4.40 -6.80 14.95
CA PRO A 271 5.44 -7.44 14.15
C PRO A 271 5.20 -8.95 13.88
N ASP A 272 4.46 -9.65 14.74
CA ASP A 272 4.11 -11.05 14.53
C ASP A 272 3.13 -11.27 13.35
N ASN A 273 2.49 -10.20 12.86
CA ASN A 273 1.51 -10.23 11.77
C ASN A 273 2.07 -9.70 10.43
N THR A 274 3.34 -9.34 10.36
CA THR A 274 3.97 -8.80 9.14
C THR A 274 3.97 -9.78 7.97
N GLU A 275 3.94 -11.10 8.24
CA GLU A 275 3.79 -12.13 7.20
C GLU A 275 2.54 -11.92 6.36
N LEU A 276 1.44 -11.36 6.93
CA LEU A 276 0.24 -11.02 6.18
C LEU A 276 0.47 -9.90 5.14
N ILE A 277 1.39 -8.98 5.43
CA ILE A 277 1.81 -7.92 4.48
C ILE A 277 2.66 -8.54 3.37
N GLU A 278 3.65 -9.36 3.74
CA GLU A 278 4.56 -10.01 2.80
C GLU A 278 3.81 -10.95 1.83
N ASP A 279 2.81 -11.68 2.34
CA ASP A 279 1.94 -12.55 1.52
C ASP A 279 1.14 -11.78 0.45
N THR A 280 0.95 -10.45 0.64
CA THR A 280 0.33 -9.58 -0.36
C THR A 280 1.33 -8.96 -1.35
N GLY A 281 2.63 -9.26 -1.20
CA GLY A 281 3.69 -8.86 -2.13
C GLY A 281 4.35 -7.51 -1.82
N TYR A 282 4.08 -6.93 -0.64
CA TYR A 282 4.68 -5.67 -0.19
C TYR A 282 5.88 -5.90 0.74
N VAL A 283 6.70 -4.86 0.90
CA VAL A 283 7.91 -4.91 1.72
C VAL A 283 7.60 -4.37 3.12
N THR A 284 7.91 -5.17 4.13
CA THR A 284 7.75 -4.79 5.53
C THR A 284 8.92 -3.94 6.02
N TYR A 285 8.68 -3.13 7.03
CA TYR A 285 9.73 -2.40 7.74
C TYR A 285 10.39 -3.29 8.81
N ASP A 286 11.52 -2.84 9.33
CA ASP A 286 12.16 -3.47 10.48
C ASP A 286 11.31 -3.33 11.75
N GLU A 287 11.47 -4.25 12.70
CA GLU A 287 10.73 -4.27 13.98
C GLU A 287 10.80 -2.91 14.71
N GLY A 288 11.94 -2.21 14.65
CA GLY A 288 12.10 -0.90 15.27
C GLY A 288 11.19 0.19 14.70
N VAL A 289 10.85 0.12 13.41
CA VAL A 289 9.87 1.03 12.79
C VAL A 289 8.48 0.74 13.34
N TYR A 290 8.06 -0.54 13.39
CA TYR A 290 6.75 -0.91 13.94
C TYR A 290 6.62 -0.53 15.42
N GLU A 291 7.69 -0.64 16.23
CA GLU A 291 7.71 -0.19 17.63
C GLU A 291 7.51 1.33 17.74
N ALA A 292 8.15 2.12 16.88
CA ALA A 292 7.97 3.57 16.84
C ALA A 292 6.54 3.94 16.38
N VAL A 293 6.05 3.31 15.30
CA VAL A 293 4.68 3.52 14.80
C VAL A 293 3.64 3.16 15.85
N GLN A 294 3.86 2.06 16.59
CA GLN A 294 3.00 1.68 17.71
C GLN A 294 3.01 2.72 18.82
N THR A 295 4.20 3.27 19.16
CA THR A 295 4.33 4.35 20.16
C THR A 295 3.56 5.58 19.74
N ARG A 296 3.71 6.01 18.46
CA ARG A 296 2.96 7.12 17.87
C ARG A 296 1.44 6.92 17.97
N PHE A 297 0.97 5.69 17.71
CA PHE A 297 -0.44 5.36 17.86
C PHE A 297 -0.88 5.39 19.33
N ASP A 298 -0.12 4.81 20.25
CA ASP A 298 -0.46 4.74 21.68
C ASP A 298 -0.48 6.14 22.34
N GLU A 299 0.43 7.02 21.94
CA GLU A 299 0.49 8.40 22.41
C GLU A 299 -0.46 9.35 21.68
N ARG A 300 -1.19 8.84 20.64
CA ARG A 300 -2.15 9.63 19.86
C ARG A 300 -1.52 10.85 19.19
N VAL A 301 -0.29 10.71 18.69
CA VAL A 301 0.40 11.81 18.02
C VAL A 301 -0.32 12.13 16.70
N ALA A 302 -1.03 13.26 16.69
CA ALA A 302 -1.85 13.67 15.56
C ALA A 302 -1.03 14.38 14.48
N GLY A 303 -1.48 14.28 13.23
CA GLY A 303 -0.87 14.92 12.08
C GLY A 303 0.08 14.01 11.31
N SER A 304 0.70 14.57 10.27
CA SER A 304 1.63 13.85 9.40
C SER A 304 3.05 13.87 9.97
N ALA A 305 3.71 12.72 9.95
CA ALA A 305 5.14 12.57 10.20
C ALA A 305 5.95 12.65 8.89
N PHE A 306 5.26 12.52 7.75
CA PHE A 306 5.87 12.41 6.42
C PHE A 306 5.64 13.65 5.55
N ALA A 307 5.16 14.78 6.12
CA ALA A 307 4.90 16.00 5.34
C ALA A 307 6.15 16.53 4.61
N ASP A 308 7.32 16.38 5.21
CA ASP A 308 8.62 16.81 4.67
C ASP A 308 9.51 15.62 4.26
N PHE A 309 8.97 14.39 4.24
CA PHE A 309 9.71 13.17 3.89
C PHE A 309 10.14 13.21 2.42
N ALA A 310 11.43 13.00 2.19
CA ALA A 310 12.01 12.94 0.85
C ALA A 310 12.59 11.54 0.58
N PRO A 311 12.70 11.14 -0.71
CA PRO A 311 13.35 9.90 -1.08
C PRO A 311 14.76 9.78 -0.49
N GLY A 312 15.04 8.64 0.15
CA GLY A 312 16.30 8.38 0.87
C GLY A 312 16.29 8.78 2.35
N ASP A 313 15.19 9.36 2.86
CA ASP A 313 15.04 9.62 4.28
C ASP A 313 14.77 8.33 5.06
N ASP A 314 15.19 8.30 6.32
CA ASP A 314 14.95 7.17 7.21
C ASP A 314 13.53 7.22 7.77
N VAL A 315 12.72 6.18 7.48
CA VAL A 315 11.33 6.08 7.95
C VAL A 315 11.25 6.08 9.48
N LEU A 316 12.19 5.42 10.16
CA LEU A 316 12.25 5.41 11.63
C LEU A 316 12.50 6.81 12.19
N GLU A 317 13.46 7.55 11.58
CA GLU A 317 13.77 8.93 11.97
C GLU A 317 12.55 9.84 11.75
N ALA A 318 11.88 9.73 10.59
CA ALA A 318 10.69 10.52 10.30
C ALA A 318 9.56 10.30 11.33
N VAL A 319 9.31 9.05 11.71
CA VAL A 319 8.29 8.73 12.74
C VAL A 319 8.67 9.30 14.10
N GLN A 320 9.95 9.21 14.50
CA GLN A 320 10.42 9.65 15.82
C GLN A 320 10.54 11.18 15.95
N GLU A 321 10.97 11.88 14.89
CA GLU A 321 11.08 13.36 14.93
C GLU A 321 9.71 14.05 15.05
N ALA A 322 8.65 13.43 14.56
CA ALA A 322 7.30 13.95 14.67
C ALA A 322 6.68 13.79 16.08
N GLU A 323 7.38 13.12 17.01
CA GLU A 323 6.97 12.97 18.42
C GLU A 323 7.48 14.11 19.31
N GLU A 324 8.47 14.90 18.86
CA GLU A 324 9.06 16.03 19.63
C GLU A 324 8.29 17.35 19.42
#